data_5ebd964ce829794afcde38261d31915c
#
_entry.id   5ebd964ce829794afcde38261d31915c
#
_cell.length_a   1.000
_cell.length_b   1.000
_cell.length_c   1.000
_cell.angle_alpha   90.00
_cell.angle_beta   90.00
_cell.angle_gamma   90.00
#
_symmetry.space_group_name_H-M   'P 1'
#
loop_
_entity.id
_entity.type
_entity.pdbx_description
1 polymer ?
#
loop_
_entity_poly.entity_id
_entity_poly.type
_entity_poly.pdbx_seq_one_letter_code
_entity_poly.pdbx_strand_id
1 'polypeptide(L)'
;MISFLVALAVLIGGYFIYGLFVERVFGIKPDRPTPAITHNDGVDFVPMPGWKIFLIQFLNIAGLGPIFGAIMGIMYGPAAYLWIVLGTIFAGAVHDFVSGMISLRAGGISLPEIVGQELGSGVKQVMRVFSIVLLILVGGVFVVTTSGLIASLTPEALDATFWAAVIFVYYLLATLFPVDKLIGNIYPLFAVVLFFMAVGLVAVMVFGDVEVPEAFVGGLGNRYAADLVSTHPIMPMLFISIACGAISGFHATQSPMMARCMTNERQARPIFYGAMVAEGVVALIWAAATITFTGGYEGLSAYMADPAHGPGSLIHEISQSWFGVVGGIVAMIGVIAAPITTGDTALRSARLIVADFARFDQRRFWQRALVALPLFVLTFLLLQIDFNVLWRYFAWSNQTLAVFTLWACTVYLARRGKMYIITFIPAMFMTVVCTAYLLVAPSPEGFGLDHVLGVSTGCVMAGLFAGMFMRWKRALRPEIVPPVAD
;
A
#
# COMPACT_ATOMS: atom_id res chain seq x y z
N MET A 1 -3.65 22.08 15.16
CA MET A 1 -4.48 22.40 13.96
C MET A 1 -3.64 22.85 12.76
N ILE A 2 -2.78 23.86 12.88
CA ILE A 2 -2.03 24.44 11.75
C ILE A 2 -1.13 23.39 11.10
N SER A 3 -0.39 22.61 11.87
CA SER A 3 0.48 21.53 11.36
C SER A 3 -0.27 20.50 10.51
N PHE A 4 -1.48 20.12 10.92
CA PHE A 4 -2.33 19.20 10.15
C PHE A 4 -2.78 19.83 8.82
N LEU A 5 -3.30 21.06 8.85
CA LEU A 5 -3.77 21.74 7.64
C LEU A 5 -2.63 22.01 6.64
N VAL A 6 -1.44 22.39 7.13
CA VAL A 6 -0.26 22.59 6.29
C VAL A 6 0.18 21.25 5.67
N ALA A 7 0.26 20.19 6.46
CA ALA A 7 0.61 18.85 5.96
C ALA A 7 -0.39 18.38 4.88
N LEU A 8 -1.69 18.57 5.10
CA LEU A 8 -2.74 18.23 4.16
C LEU A 8 -2.62 19.05 2.85
N ALA A 9 -2.39 20.36 2.97
CA ALA A 9 -2.22 21.24 1.82
C ALA A 9 -0.96 20.87 0.99
N VAL A 10 0.15 20.55 1.66
CA VAL A 10 1.39 20.11 0.99
C VAL A 10 1.18 18.78 0.27
N LEU A 11 0.50 17.84 0.91
CA LEU A 11 0.22 16.52 0.31
C LEU A 11 -0.66 16.64 -0.94
N ILE A 12 -1.76 17.40 -0.85
CA ILE A 12 -2.63 17.67 -2.01
C ILE A 12 -1.89 18.49 -3.08
N GLY A 13 -1.13 19.51 -2.68
CA GLY A 13 -0.30 20.31 -3.58
C GLY A 13 0.73 19.45 -4.33
N GLY A 14 1.27 18.43 -3.67
CA GLY A 14 2.19 17.45 -4.27
C GLY A 14 1.60 16.74 -5.49
N TYR A 15 0.31 16.42 -5.49
CA TYR A 15 -0.38 15.85 -6.66
C TYR A 15 -0.35 16.80 -7.87
N PHE A 16 -0.62 18.08 -7.64
CA PHE A 16 -0.70 19.06 -8.71
C PHE A 16 0.68 19.52 -9.21
N ILE A 17 1.67 19.59 -8.34
CA ILE A 17 3.01 20.10 -8.70
C ILE A 17 3.93 18.94 -9.07
N TYR A 18 4.24 18.07 -8.10
CA TYR A 18 5.21 17.00 -8.33
C TYR A 18 4.65 15.84 -9.16
N GLY A 19 3.36 15.53 -9.02
CA GLY A 19 2.69 14.55 -9.87
C GLY A 19 2.69 14.94 -11.36
N LEU A 20 2.47 16.21 -11.69
CA LEU A 20 2.63 16.74 -13.05
C LEU A 20 4.08 16.64 -13.56
N PHE A 21 5.04 16.92 -12.69
CA PHE A 21 6.45 16.76 -13.02
C PHE A 21 6.81 15.31 -13.34
N VAL A 22 6.40 14.36 -12.51
CA VAL A 22 6.63 12.92 -12.71
C VAL A 22 5.97 12.42 -14.02
N GLU A 23 4.73 12.86 -14.29
CA GLU A 23 4.02 12.58 -15.54
C GLU A 23 4.80 13.08 -16.77
N ARG A 24 5.34 14.30 -16.72
CA ARG A 24 6.18 14.87 -17.80
C ARG A 24 7.50 14.13 -17.97
N VAL A 25 8.16 13.76 -16.85
CA VAL A 25 9.39 12.96 -16.89
C VAL A 25 9.14 11.61 -17.56
N PHE A 26 8.03 10.95 -17.22
CA PHE A 26 7.67 9.67 -17.83
C PHE A 26 7.26 9.85 -19.31
N GLY A 27 6.59 10.93 -19.67
CA GLY A 27 6.11 11.25 -21.01
C GLY A 27 4.98 10.32 -21.44
N ILE A 28 3.74 10.70 -21.11
CA ILE A 28 2.54 9.97 -21.55
C ILE A 28 2.31 10.11 -23.05
N LYS A 29 1.73 9.08 -23.67
CA LYS A 29 1.34 9.04 -25.10
C LYS A 29 -0.16 8.72 -25.18
N PRO A 30 -1.04 9.73 -25.24
CA PRO A 30 -2.50 9.53 -25.23
C PRO A 30 -3.04 8.68 -26.38
N ASP A 31 -2.36 8.71 -27.52
CA ASP A 31 -2.78 8.00 -28.73
C ASP A 31 -2.33 6.54 -28.78
N ARG A 32 -1.55 6.09 -27.78
CA ARG A 32 -1.13 4.69 -27.66
C ARG A 32 -2.31 3.84 -27.24
N PRO A 33 -2.64 2.76 -27.99
CA PRO A 33 -3.68 1.81 -27.56
C PRO A 33 -3.26 1.10 -26.28
N THR A 34 -4.22 0.96 -25.37
CA THR A 34 -4.01 0.32 -24.06
C THR A 34 -4.38 -1.16 -24.08
N PRO A 35 -3.88 -1.97 -23.12
CA PRO A 35 -4.22 -3.40 -23.04
C PRO A 35 -5.71 -3.69 -22.93
N ALA A 36 -6.48 -2.80 -22.29
CA ALA A 36 -7.94 -2.92 -22.19
C ALA A 36 -8.61 -2.99 -23.57
N ILE A 37 -8.04 -2.33 -24.58
CA ILE A 37 -8.56 -2.31 -25.94
C ILE A 37 -7.98 -3.42 -26.79
N THR A 38 -6.64 -3.67 -26.68
CA THR A 38 -5.93 -4.62 -27.57
C THR A 38 -6.04 -6.07 -27.13
N HIS A 39 -6.28 -6.33 -25.84
CA HIS A 39 -6.32 -7.66 -25.24
C HIS A 39 -7.63 -7.97 -24.53
N ASN A 40 -8.71 -7.24 -24.85
CA ASN A 40 -10.00 -7.43 -24.19
C ASN A 40 -10.44 -8.91 -24.19
N ASP A 41 -10.60 -9.48 -22.99
CA ASP A 41 -11.03 -10.87 -22.78
C ASP A 41 -12.37 -10.98 -22.03
N GLY A 42 -12.93 -9.84 -21.59
CA GLY A 42 -14.16 -9.77 -20.80
C GLY A 42 -14.05 -10.31 -19.38
N VAL A 43 -12.84 -10.56 -18.87
CA VAL A 43 -12.60 -11.10 -17.53
C VAL A 43 -11.63 -10.23 -16.72
N ASP A 44 -10.39 -10.12 -17.16
CA ASP A 44 -9.33 -9.36 -16.49
C ASP A 44 -8.90 -8.13 -17.33
N PHE A 45 -9.14 -8.14 -18.64
CA PHE A 45 -8.93 -7.03 -19.57
C PHE A 45 -10.28 -6.47 -20.00
N VAL A 46 -10.78 -5.50 -19.22
CA VAL A 46 -12.13 -4.92 -19.43
C VAL A 46 -12.05 -3.40 -19.41
N PRO A 47 -12.39 -2.70 -20.53
CA PRO A 47 -12.39 -1.26 -20.56
C PRO A 47 -13.36 -0.66 -19.54
N MET A 48 -12.88 0.26 -18.69
CA MET A 48 -13.69 0.94 -17.69
C MET A 48 -13.48 2.46 -17.73
N PRO A 49 -14.47 3.26 -17.28
CA PRO A 49 -14.31 4.71 -17.12
C PRO A 49 -13.23 5.04 -16.07
N GLY A 50 -12.41 6.08 -16.31
CA GLY A 50 -11.27 6.43 -15.47
C GLY A 50 -11.63 6.72 -14.01
N TRP A 51 -12.77 7.39 -13.73
CA TRP A 51 -13.22 7.64 -12.37
C TRP A 51 -13.50 6.33 -11.59
N LYS A 52 -14.04 5.33 -12.29
CA LYS A 52 -14.33 4.03 -11.70
C LYS A 52 -13.03 3.27 -11.38
N ILE A 53 -12.06 3.30 -12.31
CA ILE A 53 -10.74 2.72 -12.10
C ILE A 53 -10.01 3.41 -10.94
N PHE A 54 -10.11 4.75 -10.83
CA PHE A 54 -9.54 5.49 -9.70
C PHE A 54 -10.10 5.02 -8.36
N LEU A 55 -11.43 4.90 -8.24
CA LEU A 55 -12.07 4.44 -7.00
C LEU A 55 -11.69 3.00 -6.66
N ILE A 56 -11.59 2.13 -7.68
CA ILE A 56 -11.15 0.75 -7.49
C ILE A 56 -9.69 0.71 -7.05
N GLN A 57 -8.79 1.45 -7.73
CA GLN A 57 -7.37 1.51 -7.36
C GLN A 57 -7.21 2.04 -5.94
N PHE A 58 -7.91 3.14 -5.60
CA PHE A 58 -7.86 3.72 -4.27
C PHE A 58 -8.25 2.70 -3.19
N LEU A 59 -9.36 1.99 -3.35
CA LEU A 59 -9.77 0.96 -2.38
C LEU A 59 -8.84 -0.26 -2.36
N ASN A 60 -8.28 -0.64 -3.50
CA ASN A 60 -7.32 -1.76 -3.55
C ASN A 60 -6.07 -1.49 -2.74
N ILE A 61 -5.61 -0.23 -2.71
CA ILE A 61 -4.40 0.17 -1.99
C ILE A 61 -4.71 0.64 -0.57
N ALA A 62 -5.81 1.37 -0.36
CA ALA A 62 -6.22 1.93 0.93
C ALA A 62 -6.88 0.88 1.85
N GLY A 63 -6.22 -0.26 2.06
CA GLY A 63 -6.64 -1.26 3.05
C GLY A 63 -6.57 -0.73 4.48
N LEU A 64 -6.30 -1.60 5.45
CA LEU A 64 -6.08 -1.18 6.85
C LEU A 64 -4.75 -0.45 7.06
N GLY A 65 -3.80 -0.60 6.13
CA GLY A 65 -2.47 -0.05 6.27
C GLY A 65 -2.40 1.46 6.53
N PRO A 66 -3.09 2.31 5.75
CA PRO A 66 -3.11 3.76 6.00
C PRO A 66 -3.83 4.16 7.28
N ILE A 67 -4.69 3.30 7.83
CA ILE A 67 -5.41 3.56 9.08
C ILE A 67 -4.59 3.03 10.26
N PHE A 68 -4.39 1.73 10.35
CA PHE A 68 -3.64 1.09 11.44
C PHE A 68 -2.18 1.54 11.46
N GLY A 69 -1.54 1.61 10.28
CA GLY A 69 -0.17 2.07 10.16
C GLY A 69 0.02 3.52 10.59
N ALA A 70 -0.95 4.40 10.30
CA ALA A 70 -0.92 5.78 10.77
C ALA A 70 -1.10 5.89 12.29
N ILE A 71 -2.05 5.13 12.87
CA ILE A 71 -2.27 5.08 14.32
C ILE A 71 -1.02 4.57 15.04
N MET A 72 -0.43 3.47 14.58
CA MET A 72 0.80 2.94 15.17
C MET A 72 2.01 3.84 14.91
N GLY A 73 2.08 4.43 13.74
CA GLY A 73 3.19 5.28 13.34
C GLY A 73 3.22 6.63 14.05
N ILE A 74 2.07 7.22 14.39
CA ILE A 74 2.05 8.51 15.09
C ILE A 74 2.61 8.42 16.51
N MET A 75 2.71 7.23 17.09
CA MET A 75 3.42 7.00 18.36
C MET A 75 4.90 7.37 18.30
N TYR A 76 5.52 7.33 17.11
CA TYR A 76 6.90 7.83 16.90
C TYR A 76 6.98 9.37 16.90
N GLY A 77 5.85 10.06 16.98
CA GLY A 77 5.79 11.50 17.04
C GLY A 77 5.70 12.21 15.68
N PRO A 78 6.12 13.49 15.61
CA PRO A 78 5.94 14.34 14.43
C PRO A 78 6.63 13.84 13.16
N ALA A 79 7.65 13.00 13.27
CA ALA A 79 8.31 12.37 12.14
C ALA A 79 7.31 11.56 11.27
N ALA A 80 6.22 11.05 11.87
CA ALA A 80 5.14 10.37 11.15
C ALA A 80 4.46 11.28 10.13
N TYR A 81 4.15 12.53 10.48
CA TYR A 81 3.59 13.51 9.54
C TYR A 81 4.51 13.75 8.35
N LEU A 82 5.81 13.95 8.63
CA LEU A 82 6.81 14.16 7.57
C LEU A 82 6.88 12.94 6.66
N TRP A 83 6.89 11.73 7.24
CA TRP A 83 6.97 10.52 6.43
C TRP A 83 5.70 10.30 5.60
N ILE A 84 4.51 10.48 6.16
CA ILE A 84 3.26 10.40 5.41
C ILE A 84 3.29 11.37 4.23
N VAL A 85 3.63 12.64 4.45
CA VAL A 85 3.60 13.67 3.40
C VAL A 85 4.71 13.47 2.37
N LEU A 86 5.97 13.45 2.81
CA LEU A 86 7.12 13.38 1.90
C LEU A 86 7.26 11.99 1.27
N GLY A 87 7.03 10.94 2.06
CA GLY A 87 7.03 9.56 1.58
C GLY A 87 5.98 9.33 0.50
N THR A 88 4.74 9.80 0.71
CA THR A 88 3.69 9.71 -0.32
C THR A 88 4.07 10.45 -1.58
N ILE A 89 4.47 11.72 -1.50
CA ILE A 89 4.74 12.56 -2.68
C ILE A 89 5.95 12.05 -3.47
N PHE A 90 7.06 11.80 -2.78
CA PHE A 90 8.36 11.58 -3.44
C PHE A 90 8.72 10.09 -3.60
N ALA A 91 8.08 9.20 -2.84
CA ALA A 91 8.34 7.77 -2.93
C ALA A 91 7.12 6.97 -3.38
N GLY A 92 6.03 6.91 -2.61
CA GLY A 92 4.89 6.05 -2.88
C GLY A 92 4.17 6.37 -4.18
N ALA A 93 3.79 7.64 -4.39
CA ALA A 93 3.07 8.03 -5.60
C ALA A 93 3.94 7.91 -6.87
N VAL A 94 5.26 8.11 -6.75
CA VAL A 94 6.21 7.86 -7.85
C VAL A 94 6.32 6.38 -8.13
N HIS A 95 6.44 5.55 -7.09
CA HIS A 95 6.48 4.09 -7.16
C HIS A 95 5.25 3.56 -7.90
N ASP A 96 4.05 3.98 -7.50
CA ASP A 96 2.79 3.49 -8.05
C ASP A 96 2.60 3.98 -9.50
N PHE A 97 2.89 5.24 -9.76
CA PHE A 97 2.77 5.80 -11.11
C PHE A 97 3.74 5.14 -12.10
N VAL A 98 5.02 5.02 -11.76
CA VAL A 98 6.02 4.48 -12.68
C VAL A 98 5.80 2.99 -12.90
N SER A 99 5.56 2.20 -11.84
CA SER A 99 5.29 0.77 -11.97
C SER A 99 3.99 0.47 -12.73
N GLY A 100 2.92 1.24 -12.46
CA GLY A 100 1.65 1.13 -13.17
C GLY A 100 1.79 1.46 -14.66
N MET A 101 2.53 2.52 -15.00
CA MET A 101 2.81 2.89 -16.38
C MET A 101 3.70 1.89 -17.12
N ILE A 102 4.66 1.27 -16.42
CA ILE A 102 5.47 0.18 -17.02
C ILE A 102 4.55 -0.99 -17.36
N SER A 103 3.70 -1.41 -16.43
CA SER A 103 2.73 -2.48 -16.66
C SER A 103 1.80 -2.15 -17.83
N LEU A 104 1.23 -0.94 -17.87
CA LEU A 104 0.35 -0.47 -18.93
C LEU A 104 1.02 -0.58 -20.31
N ARG A 105 2.25 -0.12 -20.44
CA ARG A 105 3.01 -0.13 -21.70
C ARG A 105 3.53 -1.52 -22.10
N ALA A 106 3.66 -2.41 -21.12
CA ALA A 106 4.08 -3.78 -21.36
C ALA A 106 2.89 -4.77 -21.52
N GLY A 107 1.68 -4.27 -21.80
CA GLY A 107 0.51 -5.11 -22.04
C GLY A 107 -0.19 -5.60 -20.78
N GLY A 108 -0.05 -4.90 -19.64
CA GLY A 108 -0.68 -5.27 -18.37
C GLY A 108 0.02 -6.42 -17.64
N ILE A 109 1.33 -6.59 -17.84
CA ILE A 109 2.12 -7.65 -17.18
C ILE A 109 2.20 -7.44 -15.67
N SER A 110 2.33 -8.55 -14.93
CA SER A 110 2.47 -8.56 -13.48
C SER A 110 3.82 -8.00 -13.00
N LEU A 111 3.90 -7.61 -11.73
CA LEU A 111 5.11 -7.02 -11.14
C LEU A 111 6.37 -7.92 -11.28
N PRO A 112 6.33 -9.23 -11.02
CA PRO A 112 7.52 -10.07 -11.22
C PRO A 112 8.03 -10.07 -12.67
N GLU A 113 7.14 -9.93 -13.64
CA GLU A 113 7.53 -9.83 -15.05
C GLU A 113 8.24 -8.50 -15.32
N ILE A 114 7.74 -7.37 -14.76
CA ILE A 114 8.40 -6.05 -14.83
C ILE A 114 9.81 -6.14 -14.25
N VAL A 115 9.93 -6.67 -13.03
CA VAL A 115 11.21 -6.84 -12.34
C VAL A 115 12.15 -7.72 -13.16
N GLY A 116 11.63 -8.78 -13.76
CA GLY A 116 12.41 -9.68 -14.61
C GLY A 116 12.96 -9.03 -15.88
N GLN A 117 12.18 -8.15 -16.51
CA GLN A 117 12.61 -7.41 -17.71
C GLN A 117 13.73 -6.41 -17.40
N GLU A 118 13.71 -5.81 -16.21
CA GLU A 118 14.63 -4.73 -15.87
C GLU A 118 15.84 -5.21 -15.03
N LEU A 119 15.64 -6.16 -14.10
CA LEU A 119 16.69 -6.64 -13.17
C LEU A 119 17.21 -8.05 -13.49
N GLY A 120 16.59 -8.73 -14.45
CA GLY A 120 17.05 -10.05 -14.93
C GLY A 120 16.26 -11.23 -14.41
N SER A 121 16.49 -12.40 -15.06
CA SER A 121 15.68 -13.61 -14.86
C SER A 121 15.81 -14.22 -13.46
N GLY A 122 16.99 -14.14 -12.83
CA GLY A 122 17.18 -14.65 -11.46
C GLY A 122 16.32 -13.90 -10.45
N VAL A 123 16.35 -12.55 -10.50
CA VAL A 123 15.52 -11.71 -9.63
C VAL A 123 14.03 -11.92 -9.89
N LYS A 124 13.64 -12.15 -11.16
CA LYS A 124 12.27 -12.49 -11.54
C LYS A 124 11.72 -13.71 -10.79
N GLN A 125 12.50 -14.80 -10.70
CA GLN A 125 12.03 -16.01 -10.02
C GLN A 125 11.85 -15.79 -8.52
N VAL A 126 12.80 -15.09 -7.89
CA VAL A 126 12.69 -14.69 -6.48
C VAL A 126 11.43 -13.84 -6.27
N MET A 127 11.21 -12.85 -7.13
CA MET A 127 10.06 -11.96 -7.03
C MET A 127 8.71 -12.64 -7.27
N ARG A 128 8.65 -13.67 -8.10
CA ARG A 128 7.43 -14.48 -8.30
C ARG A 128 7.01 -15.15 -6.99
N VAL A 129 7.94 -15.89 -6.37
CA VAL A 129 7.66 -16.57 -5.11
C VAL A 129 7.35 -15.56 -4.01
N PHE A 130 8.18 -14.52 -3.89
CA PHE A 130 8.03 -13.50 -2.86
C PHE A 130 6.69 -12.75 -2.97
N SER A 131 6.28 -12.35 -4.18
CA SER A 131 4.99 -11.68 -4.41
C SER A 131 3.80 -12.59 -4.10
N ILE A 132 3.86 -13.88 -4.46
CA ILE A 132 2.79 -14.83 -4.16
C ILE A 132 2.66 -15.01 -2.64
N VAL A 133 3.76 -15.22 -1.93
CA VAL A 133 3.77 -15.34 -0.46
C VAL A 133 3.20 -14.08 0.18
N LEU A 134 3.66 -12.90 -0.23
CA LEU A 134 3.14 -11.63 0.28
C LEU A 134 1.62 -11.50 0.05
N LEU A 135 1.13 -11.83 -1.15
CA LEU A 135 -0.29 -11.69 -1.47
C LEU A 135 -1.18 -12.66 -0.69
N ILE A 136 -0.67 -13.86 -0.38
CA ILE A 136 -1.33 -14.82 0.50
C ILE A 136 -1.35 -14.28 1.94
N LEU A 137 -0.23 -13.70 2.43
CA LEU A 137 -0.17 -13.03 3.74
C LEU A 137 -1.18 -11.88 3.83
N VAL A 138 -1.25 -11.03 2.81
CA VAL A 138 -2.24 -9.94 2.72
C VAL A 138 -3.66 -10.49 2.83
N GLY A 139 -3.99 -11.53 2.05
CA GLY A 139 -5.30 -12.17 2.11
C GLY A 139 -5.63 -12.67 3.52
N GLY A 140 -4.70 -13.38 4.18
CA GLY A 140 -4.88 -13.90 5.53
C GLY A 140 -5.03 -12.80 6.58
N VAL A 141 -4.13 -11.82 6.60
CA VAL A 141 -4.16 -10.67 7.52
C VAL A 141 -5.49 -9.94 7.42
N PHE A 142 -5.99 -9.70 6.21
CA PHE A 142 -7.23 -8.94 6.03
C PHE A 142 -8.49 -9.76 6.29
N VAL A 143 -8.46 -11.08 6.17
CA VAL A 143 -9.54 -11.92 6.71
C VAL A 143 -9.62 -11.76 8.23
N VAL A 144 -8.50 -11.92 8.95
CA VAL A 144 -8.49 -11.89 10.43
C VAL A 144 -8.89 -10.52 10.96
N THR A 145 -8.27 -9.44 10.45
CA THR A 145 -8.58 -8.09 10.94
C THR A 145 -10.01 -7.67 10.65
N THR A 146 -10.50 -7.94 9.45
CA THR A 146 -11.85 -7.56 9.06
C THR A 146 -12.90 -8.33 9.86
N SER A 147 -12.68 -9.63 10.06
CA SER A 147 -13.60 -10.45 10.86
C SER A 147 -13.69 -9.95 12.32
N GLY A 148 -12.57 -9.56 12.91
CA GLY A 148 -12.56 -8.96 14.25
C GLY A 148 -13.31 -7.63 14.32
N LEU A 149 -13.12 -6.76 13.32
CA LEU A 149 -13.83 -5.48 13.24
C LEU A 149 -15.35 -5.67 13.07
N ILE A 150 -15.79 -6.62 12.25
CA ILE A 150 -17.23 -6.88 12.07
C ILE A 150 -17.80 -7.54 13.33
N ALA A 151 -17.08 -8.46 13.95
CA ALA A 151 -17.51 -9.11 15.18
C ALA A 151 -17.74 -8.12 16.32
N SER A 152 -16.96 -7.04 16.41
CA SER A 152 -17.17 -5.97 17.41
C SER A 152 -18.46 -5.17 17.20
N LEU A 153 -19.10 -5.27 16.03
CA LEU A 153 -20.34 -4.58 15.68
C LEU A 153 -21.56 -5.51 15.68
N THR A 154 -21.37 -6.80 15.91
CA THR A 154 -22.42 -7.82 15.80
C THR A 154 -22.62 -8.57 17.12
N PRO A 155 -23.78 -9.21 17.34
CA PRO A 155 -24.01 -10.02 18.54
C PRO A 155 -22.96 -11.15 18.70
N GLU A 156 -22.68 -11.55 19.95
CA GLU A 156 -21.69 -12.58 20.30
C GLU A 156 -21.86 -13.92 19.53
N ALA A 157 -23.08 -14.25 19.12
CA ALA A 157 -23.34 -15.44 18.30
C ALA A 157 -22.72 -15.37 16.90
N LEU A 158 -22.36 -14.18 16.42
CA LEU A 158 -21.67 -13.92 15.14
C LEU A 158 -20.23 -13.47 15.43
N ASP A 159 -19.45 -14.39 15.95
CA ASP A 159 -18.07 -14.16 16.37
C ASP A 159 -17.10 -13.92 15.19
N ALA A 160 -15.86 -13.65 15.50
CA ALA A 160 -14.82 -13.44 14.50
C ALA A 160 -14.59 -14.68 13.61
N THR A 161 -14.80 -15.88 14.12
CA THR A 161 -14.66 -17.13 13.35
C THR A 161 -15.75 -17.25 12.28
N PHE A 162 -16.99 -16.93 12.64
CA PHE A 162 -18.11 -16.87 11.69
C PHE A 162 -17.81 -15.88 10.57
N TRP A 163 -17.40 -14.66 10.92
CA TRP A 163 -17.12 -13.62 9.92
C TRP A 163 -15.87 -13.93 9.08
N ALA A 164 -14.86 -14.57 9.64
CA ALA A 164 -13.71 -15.05 8.89
C ALA A 164 -14.11 -16.05 7.82
N ALA A 165 -15.01 -16.98 8.13
CA ALA A 165 -15.55 -17.93 7.13
C ALA A 165 -16.34 -17.21 6.02
N VAL A 166 -17.19 -16.24 6.37
CA VAL A 166 -17.98 -15.46 5.41
C VAL A 166 -17.07 -14.68 4.46
N ILE A 167 -16.07 -13.97 5.01
CA ILE A 167 -15.10 -13.17 4.22
C ILE A 167 -14.26 -14.07 3.32
N PHE A 168 -13.80 -15.20 3.85
CA PHE A 168 -13.01 -16.17 3.08
C PHE A 168 -13.78 -16.70 1.86
N VAL A 169 -15.04 -17.07 2.06
CA VAL A 169 -15.93 -17.50 0.96
C VAL A 169 -16.16 -16.35 -0.04
N TYR A 170 -16.38 -15.13 0.45
CA TYR A 170 -16.47 -13.95 -0.41
C TYR A 170 -15.20 -13.76 -1.27
N TYR A 171 -14.02 -13.84 -0.68
CA TYR A 171 -12.75 -13.71 -1.42
C TYR A 171 -12.59 -14.78 -2.50
N LEU A 172 -12.98 -16.02 -2.19
CA LEU A 172 -12.96 -17.11 -3.17
C LEU A 172 -13.87 -16.80 -4.36
N LEU A 173 -15.10 -16.38 -4.10
CA LEU A 173 -16.03 -16.00 -5.15
C LEU A 173 -15.52 -14.79 -5.95
N ALA A 174 -15.08 -13.73 -5.27
CA ALA A 174 -14.58 -12.52 -5.89
C ALA A 174 -13.37 -12.80 -6.80
N THR A 175 -12.48 -13.69 -6.40
CA THR A 175 -11.30 -14.10 -7.20
C THR A 175 -11.70 -14.84 -8.49
N LEU A 176 -12.83 -15.52 -8.50
CA LEU A 176 -13.29 -16.34 -9.62
C LEU A 176 -14.17 -15.59 -10.63
N PHE A 177 -14.87 -14.53 -10.20
CA PHE A 177 -15.74 -13.74 -11.07
C PHE A 177 -14.96 -12.66 -11.86
N PRO A 178 -15.50 -12.19 -13.02
CA PRO A 178 -14.93 -11.08 -13.78
C PRO A 178 -14.85 -9.78 -12.95
N VAL A 179 -13.80 -8.99 -13.21
CA VAL A 179 -13.50 -7.75 -12.47
C VAL A 179 -14.64 -6.72 -12.54
N ASP A 180 -15.26 -6.54 -13.71
CA ASP A 180 -16.28 -5.52 -13.94
C ASP A 180 -17.59 -5.80 -13.17
N LYS A 181 -17.93 -7.06 -12.97
CA LYS A 181 -19.22 -7.45 -12.39
C LYS A 181 -19.29 -7.26 -10.88
N LEU A 182 -18.27 -7.70 -10.16
CA LEU A 182 -18.24 -7.61 -8.69
C LEU A 182 -17.52 -6.34 -8.25
N ILE A 183 -16.23 -6.25 -8.57
CA ILE A 183 -15.36 -5.14 -8.17
C ILE A 183 -15.87 -3.82 -8.77
N GLY A 184 -16.15 -3.82 -10.07
CA GLY A 184 -16.60 -2.64 -10.78
C GLY A 184 -17.91 -2.02 -10.30
N ASN A 185 -18.79 -2.75 -9.61
CA ASN A 185 -20.08 -2.24 -9.17
C ASN A 185 -20.14 -1.96 -7.66
N ILE A 186 -19.47 -2.76 -6.85
CA ILE A 186 -19.52 -2.65 -5.39
C ILE A 186 -18.48 -1.65 -4.86
N TYR A 187 -17.28 -1.65 -5.41
CA TYR A 187 -16.17 -0.82 -4.91
C TYR A 187 -16.43 0.69 -4.97
N PRO A 188 -17.06 1.26 -6.02
CA PRO A 188 -17.38 2.68 -5.98
C PRO A 188 -18.25 3.10 -4.80
N LEU A 189 -19.18 2.24 -4.37
CA LEU A 189 -20.00 2.50 -3.18
C LEU A 189 -19.13 2.50 -1.92
N PHE A 190 -18.27 1.52 -1.75
CA PHE A 190 -17.37 1.43 -0.60
C PHE A 190 -16.38 2.62 -0.54
N ALA A 191 -15.88 3.06 -1.70
CA ALA A 191 -15.03 4.25 -1.77
C ALA A 191 -15.76 5.52 -1.30
N VAL A 192 -17.04 5.69 -1.67
CA VAL A 192 -17.85 6.82 -1.21
C VAL A 192 -18.02 6.78 0.31
N VAL A 193 -18.26 5.62 0.91
CA VAL A 193 -18.39 5.49 2.37
C VAL A 193 -17.07 5.79 3.08
N LEU A 194 -15.94 5.32 2.53
CA LEU A 194 -14.61 5.64 3.05
C LEU A 194 -14.28 7.14 2.95
N PHE A 195 -14.63 7.79 1.84
CA PHE A 195 -14.49 9.25 1.71
C PHE A 195 -15.41 10.00 2.66
N PHE A 196 -16.65 9.53 2.86
CA PHE A 196 -17.56 10.11 3.85
C PHE A 196 -16.94 10.10 5.24
N MET A 197 -16.37 8.96 5.65
CA MET A 197 -15.66 8.85 6.93
C MET A 197 -14.48 9.84 7.00
N ALA A 198 -13.63 9.88 5.97
CA ALA A 198 -12.45 10.76 5.96
C ALA A 198 -12.85 12.24 6.02
N VAL A 199 -13.84 12.66 5.22
CA VAL A 199 -14.37 14.04 5.24
C VAL A 199 -15.04 14.36 6.57
N GLY A 200 -15.77 13.40 7.14
CA GLY A 200 -16.40 13.54 8.45
C GLY A 200 -15.38 13.77 9.57
N LEU A 201 -14.29 12.98 9.60
CA LEU A 201 -13.20 13.18 10.58
C LEU A 201 -12.58 14.57 10.44
N VAL A 202 -12.31 15.03 9.22
CA VAL A 202 -11.80 16.41 8.98
C VAL A 202 -12.81 17.45 9.45
N ALA A 203 -14.10 17.24 9.15
CA ALA A 203 -15.15 18.19 9.56
C ALA A 203 -15.23 18.31 11.09
N VAL A 204 -15.14 17.20 11.83
CA VAL A 204 -15.11 17.23 13.29
C VAL A 204 -13.86 17.94 13.81
N MET A 205 -12.68 17.66 13.23
CA MET A 205 -11.43 18.32 13.65
C MET A 205 -11.41 19.83 13.33
N VAL A 206 -12.06 20.27 12.25
CA VAL A 206 -12.02 21.69 11.82
C VAL A 206 -13.16 22.51 12.42
N PHE A 207 -14.36 21.93 12.51
CA PHE A 207 -15.59 22.63 12.89
C PHE A 207 -16.19 22.14 14.21
N GLY A 208 -15.72 21.00 14.73
CA GLY A 208 -16.18 20.44 16.00
C GLY A 208 -15.48 21.11 17.21
N ASP A 209 -15.99 20.78 18.38
CA ASP A 209 -15.51 21.31 19.67
C ASP A 209 -14.36 20.42 20.21
N VAL A 210 -13.34 20.15 19.34
CA VAL A 210 -12.19 19.32 19.67
C VAL A 210 -10.89 20.09 19.46
N GLU A 211 -9.97 19.96 20.40
CA GLU A 211 -8.67 20.62 20.30
C GLU A 211 -7.67 19.71 19.55
N VAL A 212 -7.33 20.10 18.32
CA VAL A 212 -6.34 19.38 17.51
C VAL A 212 -4.93 19.80 17.92
N PRO A 213 -4.13 18.90 18.53
CA PRO A 213 -2.77 19.22 18.96
C PRO A 213 -1.88 19.66 17.80
N GLU A 214 -0.93 20.55 18.06
CA GLU A 214 0.13 20.87 17.11
C GLU A 214 1.17 19.75 17.10
N ALA A 215 1.33 19.10 15.94
CA ALA A 215 2.16 17.90 15.82
C ALA A 215 3.64 18.14 16.16
N PHE A 216 4.18 19.35 15.86
CA PHE A 216 5.60 19.65 15.98
C PHE A 216 6.02 20.33 17.29
N VAL A 217 5.11 20.50 18.23
CA VAL A 217 5.44 21.04 19.56
C VAL A 217 6.40 20.08 20.28
N GLY A 218 7.53 20.58 20.76
CA GLY A 218 8.59 19.79 21.40
C GLY A 218 9.55 19.10 20.41
N GLY A 219 9.55 19.49 19.12
CA GLY A 219 10.50 19.03 18.10
C GLY A 219 10.18 17.67 17.51
N LEU A 220 11.13 17.11 16.73
CA LEU A 220 10.96 15.87 15.95
C LEU A 220 11.34 14.59 16.72
N GLY A 221 11.46 14.65 18.04
CA GLY A 221 11.84 13.51 18.87
C GLY A 221 10.82 12.36 18.85
N ASN A 222 11.30 11.17 19.15
CA ASN A 222 10.46 10.00 19.38
C ASN A 222 9.52 10.24 20.58
N ARG A 223 8.27 9.84 20.46
CA ARG A 223 7.22 10.05 21.48
C ARG A 223 6.80 8.75 22.19
N TYR A 224 7.43 7.65 21.90
CA TYR A 224 7.30 6.45 22.72
C TYR A 224 7.70 6.71 24.18
N ALA A 225 7.17 5.94 25.09
CA ALA A 225 7.62 5.96 26.48
C ALA A 225 9.14 5.75 26.59
N ALA A 226 9.79 6.40 27.51
CA ALA A 226 11.26 6.49 27.57
C ALA A 226 11.97 5.11 27.64
N ASP A 227 11.34 4.12 28.26
CA ASP A 227 11.79 2.73 28.34
C ASP A 227 11.67 1.98 27.00
N LEU A 228 10.79 2.42 26.10
CA LEU A 228 10.54 1.79 24.82
C LEU A 228 11.29 2.44 23.64
N VAL A 229 11.85 3.65 23.82
CA VAL A 229 12.54 4.38 22.74
C VAL A 229 13.71 3.57 22.16
N SER A 230 14.42 2.82 22.98
CA SER A 230 15.57 2.00 22.53
C SER A 230 15.17 0.83 21.63
N THR A 231 13.99 0.25 21.87
CA THR A 231 13.43 -0.86 21.08
C THR A 231 12.57 -0.38 19.91
N HIS A 232 12.16 0.89 19.95
CA HIS A 232 11.34 1.54 18.90
C HIS A 232 12.04 2.79 18.34
N PRO A 233 13.25 2.68 17.78
CA PRO A 233 13.93 3.83 17.17
C PRO A 233 13.12 4.30 15.94
N ILE A 234 13.07 5.62 15.70
CA ILE A 234 12.40 6.18 14.50
C ILE A 234 12.92 5.51 13.22
N MET A 235 14.24 5.42 13.07
CA MET A 235 14.86 4.66 11.98
C MET A 235 15.25 3.26 12.49
N PRO A 236 14.74 2.17 11.92
CA PRO A 236 13.88 2.07 10.73
C PRO A 236 12.37 1.91 11.07
N MET A 237 12.00 1.82 12.34
CA MET A 237 10.71 1.28 12.79
C MET A 237 9.51 2.09 12.28
N LEU A 238 9.56 3.43 12.35
CA LEU A 238 8.51 4.31 11.84
C LEU A 238 8.17 4.01 10.37
N PHE A 239 9.21 3.85 9.54
CA PHE A 239 9.08 3.67 8.09
C PHE A 239 8.47 2.31 7.70
N ILE A 240 8.58 1.32 8.57
CA ILE A 240 7.90 0.03 8.43
C ILE A 240 6.48 0.10 9.01
N SER A 241 6.27 0.79 10.13
CA SER A 241 4.94 0.97 10.73
C SER A 241 3.98 1.70 9.81
N ILE A 242 4.44 2.80 9.17
CA ILE A 242 3.66 3.51 8.13
C ILE A 242 4.10 2.98 6.75
N ALA A 243 3.84 1.72 6.51
CA ALA A 243 4.10 1.10 5.23
C ALA A 243 3.11 1.61 4.15
N CYS A 244 1.86 1.26 4.32
CA CYS A 244 0.77 1.74 3.49
C CYS A 244 0.49 3.18 3.77
N GLY A 245 0.23 4.13 3.23
CA GLY A 245 0.02 5.56 3.58
C GLY A 245 1.24 6.45 3.35
N ALA A 246 2.41 5.84 3.03
CA ALA A 246 3.58 6.57 2.57
C ALA A 246 4.21 5.92 1.34
N ILE A 247 4.48 4.61 1.37
CA ILE A 247 4.91 3.78 0.24
C ILE A 247 4.62 2.32 0.51
N SER A 248 4.13 1.58 -0.48
CA SER A 248 3.80 0.16 -0.33
C SER A 248 4.13 -0.64 -1.60
N GLY A 249 4.91 -1.69 -1.45
CA GLY A 249 5.23 -2.60 -2.55
C GLY A 249 4.03 -3.40 -3.04
N PHE A 250 3.07 -3.66 -2.16
CA PHE A 250 1.81 -4.31 -2.51
C PHE A 250 1.08 -3.56 -3.64
N HIS A 251 1.13 -2.23 -3.67
CA HIS A 251 0.48 -1.40 -4.70
C HIS A 251 0.92 -1.78 -6.11
N ALA A 252 2.21 -2.06 -6.31
CA ALA A 252 2.72 -2.49 -7.61
C ALA A 252 2.19 -3.87 -8.06
N THR A 253 1.62 -4.67 -7.15
CA THR A 253 0.92 -5.90 -7.51
C THR A 253 -0.52 -5.65 -7.93
N GLN A 254 -1.12 -4.53 -7.51
CA GLN A 254 -2.49 -4.11 -7.86
C GLN A 254 -2.53 -3.29 -9.14
N SER A 255 -1.54 -2.45 -9.37
CA SER A 255 -1.44 -1.58 -10.55
C SER A 255 -1.61 -2.31 -11.90
N PRO A 256 -1.10 -3.54 -12.11
CA PRO A 256 -1.35 -4.29 -13.32
C PRO A 256 -2.83 -4.59 -13.61
N MET A 257 -3.64 -4.84 -12.58
CA MET A 257 -5.09 -5.04 -12.77
C MET A 257 -5.75 -3.79 -13.31
N MET A 258 -5.39 -2.63 -12.77
CA MET A 258 -5.95 -1.36 -13.23
C MET A 258 -5.41 -0.99 -14.62
N ALA A 259 -4.14 -1.26 -14.90
CA ALA A 259 -3.55 -1.10 -16.23
C ALA A 259 -4.29 -1.90 -17.32
N ARG A 260 -4.81 -3.08 -16.98
CA ARG A 260 -5.64 -3.93 -17.86
C ARG A 260 -7.04 -3.36 -18.11
N CYS A 261 -7.47 -2.36 -17.35
CA CYS A 261 -8.78 -1.74 -17.46
C CYS A 261 -8.76 -0.32 -18.05
N MET A 262 -7.59 0.32 -18.10
CA MET A 262 -7.42 1.69 -18.57
C MET A 262 -7.59 1.82 -20.08
N THR A 263 -8.32 2.84 -20.51
CA THR A 263 -8.59 3.13 -21.93
C THR A 263 -7.67 4.17 -22.53
N ASN A 264 -6.94 4.94 -21.71
CA ASN A 264 -6.03 6.00 -22.16
C ASN A 264 -4.92 6.27 -21.13
N GLU A 265 -3.69 6.55 -21.59
CA GLU A 265 -2.56 6.89 -20.71
C GLU A 265 -2.77 8.18 -19.89
N ARG A 266 -3.64 9.12 -20.32
CA ARG A 266 -3.98 10.33 -19.54
C ARG A 266 -4.62 10.01 -18.18
N GLN A 267 -5.22 8.84 -18.05
CA GLN A 267 -5.84 8.39 -16.81
C GLN A 267 -4.81 7.95 -15.76
N ALA A 268 -3.55 7.72 -16.12
CA ALA A 268 -2.55 7.14 -15.26
C ALA A 268 -2.22 8.00 -14.03
N ARG A 269 -2.08 9.33 -14.20
CA ARG A 269 -1.77 10.21 -13.08
C ARG A 269 -2.87 10.20 -12.02
N PRO A 270 -4.14 10.43 -12.32
CA PRO A 270 -5.18 10.31 -11.28
C PRO A 270 -5.29 8.90 -10.72
N ILE A 271 -5.17 7.83 -11.54
CA ILE A 271 -5.38 6.45 -11.09
C ILE A 271 -4.23 5.96 -10.21
N PHE A 272 -2.97 6.16 -10.59
CA PHE A 272 -1.83 5.61 -9.84
C PHE A 272 -1.27 6.63 -8.84
N TYR A 273 -0.82 7.78 -9.31
CA TYR A 273 -0.28 8.82 -8.44
C TYR A 273 -1.35 9.42 -7.52
N GLY A 274 -2.53 9.71 -8.06
CA GLY A 274 -3.63 10.33 -7.32
C GLY A 274 -4.25 9.41 -6.27
N ALA A 275 -4.41 8.12 -6.55
CA ALA A 275 -4.91 7.16 -5.56
C ALA A 275 -3.95 7.03 -4.37
N MET A 276 -2.63 7.01 -4.61
CA MET A 276 -1.63 6.98 -3.54
C MET A 276 -1.65 8.28 -2.70
N VAL A 277 -1.83 9.44 -3.34
CA VAL A 277 -2.00 10.71 -2.59
C VAL A 277 -3.30 10.67 -1.76
N ALA A 278 -4.40 10.16 -2.30
CA ALA A 278 -5.65 10.02 -1.56
C ALA A 278 -5.49 9.07 -0.35
N GLU A 279 -4.72 8.00 -0.49
CA GLU A 279 -4.37 7.11 0.60
C GLU A 279 -3.52 7.81 1.67
N GLY A 280 -2.51 8.58 1.27
CA GLY A 280 -1.72 9.40 2.19
C GLY A 280 -2.56 10.45 2.94
N VAL A 281 -3.59 11.02 2.28
CA VAL A 281 -4.56 11.90 2.94
C VAL A 281 -5.33 11.15 4.03
N VAL A 282 -5.81 9.95 3.76
CA VAL A 282 -6.49 9.11 4.77
C VAL A 282 -5.55 8.80 5.94
N ALA A 283 -4.29 8.45 5.66
CA ALA A 283 -3.30 8.19 6.71
C ALA A 283 -3.04 9.44 7.58
N LEU A 284 -2.89 10.61 6.95
CA LEU A 284 -2.69 11.86 7.67
C LEU A 284 -3.89 12.24 8.55
N ILE A 285 -5.11 12.03 8.05
CA ILE A 285 -6.36 12.26 8.79
C ILE A 285 -6.42 11.36 10.03
N TRP A 286 -6.13 10.07 9.89
CA TRP A 286 -6.14 9.14 11.01
C TRP A 286 -5.02 9.42 12.02
N ALA A 287 -3.83 9.80 11.57
CA ALA A 287 -2.76 10.24 12.46
C ALA A 287 -3.18 11.45 13.31
N ALA A 288 -3.84 12.45 12.66
CA ALA A 288 -4.36 13.64 13.35
C ALA A 288 -5.52 13.30 14.29
N ALA A 289 -6.50 12.52 13.82
CA ALA A 289 -7.66 12.12 14.61
C ALA A 289 -7.25 11.34 15.88
N THR A 290 -6.26 10.47 15.76
CA THR A 290 -5.71 9.68 16.86
C THR A 290 -5.19 10.56 17.99
N ILE A 291 -4.26 11.48 17.71
CA ILE A 291 -3.70 12.37 18.75
C ILE A 291 -4.73 13.41 19.24
N THR A 292 -5.71 13.75 18.42
CA THR A 292 -6.80 14.65 18.84
C THR A 292 -7.71 13.96 19.85
N PHE A 293 -8.12 12.71 19.57
CA PHE A 293 -9.02 11.96 20.43
C PHE A 293 -8.38 11.60 21.77
N THR A 294 -7.10 11.23 21.76
CA THR A 294 -6.36 10.83 22.95
C THR A 294 -5.76 12.01 23.75
N GLY A 295 -5.95 13.26 23.28
CA GLY A 295 -5.42 14.45 23.97
C GLY A 295 -3.91 14.65 23.79
N GLY A 296 -3.31 14.10 22.74
CA GLY A 296 -1.90 14.23 22.39
C GLY A 296 -1.11 12.92 22.46
N TYR A 297 0.22 13.03 22.29
CA TYR A 297 1.11 11.87 22.26
C TYR A 297 1.16 11.08 23.57
N GLU A 298 1.12 11.76 24.70
CA GLU A 298 1.14 11.12 26.02
C GLU A 298 -0.14 10.32 26.27
N GLY A 299 -1.30 10.90 25.92
CA GLY A 299 -2.59 10.20 26.03
C GLY A 299 -2.66 8.99 25.10
N LEU A 300 -2.10 9.09 23.87
CA LEU A 300 -2.01 7.94 22.97
C LEU A 300 -1.12 6.84 23.53
N SER A 301 0.03 7.21 24.09
CA SER A 301 0.94 6.23 24.70
C SER A 301 0.28 5.51 25.88
N ALA A 302 -0.46 6.25 26.73
CA ALA A 302 -1.21 5.68 27.85
C ALA A 302 -2.35 4.76 27.35
N TYR A 303 -3.09 5.16 26.31
CA TYR A 303 -4.16 4.35 25.72
C TYR A 303 -3.61 3.01 25.17
N MET A 304 -2.52 3.06 24.42
CA MET A 304 -1.90 1.87 23.81
C MET A 304 -1.12 0.99 24.79
N ALA A 305 -0.84 1.47 26.00
CA ALA A 305 -0.20 0.65 27.05
C ALA A 305 -1.16 -0.36 27.68
N ASP A 306 -2.48 -0.15 27.57
CA ASP A 306 -3.48 -1.12 28.04
C ASP A 306 -3.63 -2.27 27.05
N PRO A 307 -3.38 -3.54 27.47
CA PRO A 307 -3.52 -4.70 26.58
C PRO A 307 -4.92 -4.92 26.01
N ALA A 308 -5.96 -4.32 26.60
CA ALA A 308 -7.32 -4.36 26.07
C ALA A 308 -7.53 -3.42 24.88
N HIS A 309 -6.64 -2.47 24.68
CA HIS A 309 -6.72 -1.45 23.66
C HIS A 309 -5.79 -1.74 22.48
N GLY A 310 -6.13 -1.20 21.33
CA GLY A 310 -5.35 -1.31 20.11
C GLY A 310 -5.91 -0.42 19.00
N PRO A 311 -5.33 -0.43 17.80
CA PRO A 311 -5.81 0.40 16.69
C PRO A 311 -7.29 0.18 16.38
N GLY A 312 -7.79 -1.06 16.46
CA GLY A 312 -9.18 -1.40 16.17
C GLY A 312 -10.17 -0.79 17.17
N SER A 313 -9.90 -0.89 18.48
CA SER A 313 -10.72 -0.28 19.53
C SER A 313 -10.72 1.25 19.40
N LEU A 314 -9.55 1.84 19.15
CA LEU A 314 -9.42 3.29 18.96
C LEU A 314 -10.24 3.82 17.78
N ILE A 315 -10.22 3.11 16.64
CA ILE A 315 -11.05 3.44 15.47
C ILE A 315 -12.53 3.40 15.83
N HIS A 316 -12.96 2.38 16.55
CA HIS A 316 -14.34 2.22 16.99
C HIS A 316 -14.77 3.37 17.91
N GLU A 317 -13.96 3.69 18.93
CA GLU A 317 -14.23 4.74 19.90
C GLU A 317 -14.26 6.14 19.23
N ILE A 318 -13.30 6.46 18.37
CA ILE A 318 -13.31 7.72 17.59
C ILE A 318 -14.58 7.80 16.75
N SER A 319 -14.92 6.72 16.05
CA SER A 319 -16.08 6.70 15.15
C SER A 319 -17.38 6.88 15.91
N GLN A 320 -17.56 6.22 17.05
CA GLN A 320 -18.76 6.36 17.88
C GLN A 320 -18.84 7.73 18.57
N SER A 321 -17.74 8.18 19.15
CA SER A 321 -17.70 9.46 19.88
C SER A 321 -17.97 10.66 18.96
N TRP A 322 -17.40 10.67 17.74
CA TRP A 322 -17.46 11.82 16.85
C TRP A 322 -18.67 11.84 15.92
N PHE A 323 -19.22 10.68 15.57
CA PHE A 323 -20.36 10.58 14.64
C PHE A 323 -21.65 10.08 15.29
N GLY A 324 -21.62 9.76 16.58
CA GLY A 324 -22.75 9.11 17.27
C GLY A 324 -22.97 7.68 16.74
N VAL A 325 -24.02 7.03 17.24
CA VAL A 325 -24.26 5.59 16.94
C VAL A 325 -24.43 5.32 15.45
N VAL A 326 -25.30 6.05 14.76
CA VAL A 326 -25.59 5.80 13.34
C VAL A 326 -24.42 6.20 12.46
N GLY A 327 -23.85 7.39 12.67
CA GLY A 327 -22.69 7.85 11.90
C GLY A 327 -21.45 6.99 12.15
N GLY A 328 -21.27 6.53 13.39
CA GLY A 328 -20.20 5.59 13.75
C GLY A 328 -20.29 4.26 13.02
N ILE A 329 -21.49 3.68 12.88
CA ILE A 329 -21.70 2.47 12.09
C ILE A 329 -21.34 2.71 10.61
N VAL A 330 -21.77 3.82 10.02
CA VAL A 330 -21.44 4.16 8.63
C VAL A 330 -19.92 4.34 8.45
N ALA A 331 -19.25 5.02 9.39
CA ALA A 331 -17.81 5.18 9.37
C ALA A 331 -17.08 3.83 9.47
N MET A 332 -17.52 2.97 10.39
CA MET A 332 -16.97 1.61 10.53
C MET A 332 -17.16 0.75 9.27
N ILE A 333 -18.30 0.86 8.59
CA ILE A 333 -18.50 0.20 7.28
C ILE A 333 -17.44 0.65 6.28
N GLY A 334 -17.09 1.95 6.25
CA GLY A 334 -16.01 2.47 5.41
C GLY A 334 -14.64 1.85 5.75
N VAL A 335 -14.32 1.74 7.04
CA VAL A 335 -13.08 1.10 7.52
C VAL A 335 -13.04 -0.39 7.16
N ILE A 336 -14.16 -1.10 7.32
CA ILE A 336 -14.28 -2.53 7.04
C ILE A 336 -14.24 -2.82 5.53
N ALA A 337 -14.82 -1.94 4.72
CA ALA A 337 -14.86 -2.11 3.27
C ALA A 337 -13.46 -2.11 2.63
N ALA A 338 -12.55 -1.28 3.13
CA ALA A 338 -11.19 -1.17 2.61
C ALA A 338 -10.41 -2.50 2.67
N PRO A 339 -10.25 -3.18 3.81
CA PRO A 339 -9.55 -4.46 3.86
C PRO A 339 -10.28 -5.59 3.13
N ILE A 340 -11.62 -5.57 3.07
CA ILE A 340 -12.37 -6.54 2.27
C ILE A 340 -11.96 -6.45 0.80
N THR A 341 -11.91 -5.24 0.26
CA THR A 341 -11.57 -5.02 -1.14
C THR A 341 -10.10 -5.32 -1.44
N THR A 342 -9.22 -4.92 -0.54
CA THR A 342 -7.78 -5.16 -0.67
C THR A 342 -7.44 -6.66 -0.60
N GLY A 343 -8.06 -7.40 0.30
CA GLY A 343 -7.80 -8.84 0.46
C GLY A 343 -8.26 -9.67 -0.74
N ASP A 344 -9.45 -9.38 -1.28
CA ASP A 344 -9.94 -10.08 -2.47
C ASP A 344 -9.04 -9.81 -3.69
N THR A 345 -8.63 -8.57 -3.90
CA THR A 345 -7.77 -8.20 -5.01
C THR A 345 -6.33 -8.68 -4.84
N ALA A 346 -5.85 -8.85 -3.60
CA ALA A 346 -4.58 -9.50 -3.32
C ALA A 346 -4.58 -10.96 -3.81
N LEU A 347 -5.56 -11.75 -3.43
CA LEU A 347 -5.68 -13.15 -3.85
C LEU A 347 -5.92 -13.28 -5.37
N ARG A 348 -6.67 -12.34 -5.97
CA ARG A 348 -6.80 -12.24 -7.43
C ARG A 348 -5.45 -11.96 -8.09
N SER A 349 -4.66 -11.03 -7.56
CA SER A 349 -3.32 -10.72 -8.08
C SER A 349 -2.38 -11.91 -7.95
N ALA A 350 -2.44 -12.66 -6.84
CA ALA A 350 -1.69 -13.90 -6.67
C ALA A 350 -2.06 -14.93 -7.77
N ARG A 351 -3.36 -15.11 -8.03
CA ARG A 351 -3.85 -15.97 -9.12
C ARG A 351 -3.30 -15.54 -10.47
N LEU A 352 -3.31 -14.23 -10.76
CA LEU A 352 -2.79 -13.70 -12.02
C LEU A 352 -1.29 -13.93 -12.17
N ILE A 353 -0.50 -13.71 -11.10
CA ILE A 353 0.96 -13.97 -11.12
C ILE A 353 1.25 -15.45 -11.40
N VAL A 354 0.50 -16.36 -10.76
CA VAL A 354 0.65 -17.82 -11.02
C VAL A 354 0.25 -18.16 -12.44
N ALA A 355 -0.85 -17.59 -12.96
CA ALA A 355 -1.31 -17.82 -14.31
C ALA A 355 -0.32 -17.28 -15.36
N ASP A 356 0.24 -16.09 -15.17
CA ASP A 356 1.27 -15.50 -16.03
C ASP A 356 2.54 -16.39 -16.04
N PHE A 357 2.93 -16.90 -14.87
CA PHE A 357 4.07 -17.83 -14.74
C PHE A 357 3.86 -19.15 -15.47
N ALA A 358 2.70 -19.77 -15.23
CA ALA A 358 2.35 -21.07 -15.80
C ALA A 358 1.90 -20.96 -17.28
N ARG A 359 1.76 -19.75 -17.81
CA ARG A 359 1.15 -19.45 -19.13
C ARG A 359 -0.23 -20.11 -19.28
N PHE A 360 -1.03 -20.03 -18.21
CA PHE A 360 -2.30 -20.71 -18.10
C PHE A 360 -3.44 -19.78 -18.48
N ASP A 361 -4.29 -20.18 -19.44
CA ASP A 361 -5.44 -19.39 -19.85
C ASP A 361 -6.44 -19.22 -18.67
N GLN A 362 -6.96 -18.02 -18.49
CA GLN A 362 -7.88 -17.66 -17.39
C GLN A 362 -9.31 -17.38 -17.86
N ARG A 363 -9.63 -17.59 -19.13
CA ARG A 363 -10.96 -17.30 -19.68
C ARG A 363 -12.06 -18.17 -19.07
N ARG A 364 -11.78 -19.46 -18.81
CA ARG A 364 -12.77 -20.41 -18.27
C ARG A 364 -12.76 -20.40 -16.75
N PHE A 365 -13.95 -20.51 -16.16
CA PHE A 365 -14.13 -20.55 -14.70
C PHE A 365 -13.25 -21.62 -14.03
N TRP A 366 -13.25 -22.87 -14.55
CA TRP A 366 -12.48 -23.97 -13.98
C TRP A 366 -10.97 -23.76 -14.02
N GLN A 367 -10.49 -23.03 -15.02
CA GLN A 367 -9.07 -22.69 -15.12
C GLN A 367 -8.67 -21.72 -14.01
N ARG A 368 -9.52 -20.73 -13.72
CA ARG A 368 -9.34 -19.82 -12.60
C ARG A 368 -9.41 -20.54 -11.25
N ALA A 369 -10.39 -21.47 -11.10
CA ALA A 369 -10.56 -22.23 -9.87
C ALA A 369 -9.35 -23.14 -9.59
N LEU A 370 -8.80 -23.79 -10.61
CA LEU A 370 -7.60 -24.66 -10.46
C LEU A 370 -6.39 -23.89 -9.94
N VAL A 371 -6.19 -22.66 -10.41
CA VAL A 371 -5.08 -21.80 -9.94
C VAL A 371 -5.38 -21.19 -8.58
N ALA A 372 -6.63 -20.79 -8.31
CA ALA A 372 -7.01 -20.15 -7.06
C ALA A 372 -7.00 -21.13 -5.86
N LEU A 373 -7.48 -22.38 -6.06
CA LEU A 373 -7.66 -23.33 -4.97
C LEU A 373 -6.41 -23.53 -4.10
N PRO A 374 -5.20 -23.80 -4.65
CA PRO A 374 -3.99 -23.94 -3.84
C PRO A 374 -3.68 -22.67 -3.03
N LEU A 375 -3.88 -21.47 -3.60
CA LEU A 375 -3.64 -20.21 -2.93
C LEU A 375 -4.59 -20.03 -1.73
N PHE A 376 -5.86 -20.40 -1.89
CA PHE A 376 -6.85 -20.35 -0.82
C PHE A 376 -6.58 -21.39 0.28
N VAL A 377 -6.10 -22.58 -0.07
CA VAL A 377 -5.65 -23.57 0.93
C VAL A 377 -4.49 -23.01 1.75
N LEU A 378 -3.49 -22.41 1.11
CA LEU A 378 -2.37 -21.78 1.82
C LEU A 378 -2.84 -20.61 2.69
N THR A 379 -3.74 -19.75 2.18
CA THR A 379 -4.34 -18.66 2.97
C THR A 379 -5.07 -19.20 4.20
N PHE A 380 -5.85 -20.28 4.06
CA PHE A 380 -6.55 -20.91 5.17
C PHE A 380 -5.59 -21.44 6.25
N LEU A 381 -4.48 -22.03 5.84
CA LEU A 381 -3.44 -22.49 6.78
C LEU A 381 -2.81 -21.31 7.54
N LEU A 382 -2.63 -20.16 6.89
CA LEU A 382 -2.11 -18.96 7.55
C LEU A 382 -3.07 -18.40 8.61
N LEU A 383 -4.39 -18.59 8.48
CA LEU A 383 -5.35 -18.15 9.50
C LEU A 383 -5.17 -18.85 10.85
N GLN A 384 -4.37 -19.93 10.91
CA GLN A 384 -4.02 -20.63 12.16
C GLN A 384 -2.83 -20.00 12.90
N ILE A 385 -2.14 -19.03 12.27
CA ILE A 385 -0.97 -18.36 12.83
C ILE A 385 -1.42 -17.12 13.60
N ASP A 386 -0.72 -16.78 14.69
CA ASP A 386 -0.99 -15.57 15.47
C ASP A 386 -0.95 -14.31 14.59
N PHE A 387 -1.95 -13.44 14.77
CA PHE A 387 -2.12 -12.23 13.97
C PHE A 387 -0.91 -11.29 14.02
N ASN A 388 -0.30 -11.10 15.21
CA ASN A 388 0.82 -10.19 15.35
C ASN A 388 2.04 -10.66 14.54
N VAL A 389 2.24 -11.98 14.49
CA VAL A 389 3.29 -12.60 13.65
C VAL A 389 3.00 -12.33 12.17
N LEU A 390 1.78 -12.58 11.72
CA LEU A 390 1.38 -12.34 10.31
C LEU A 390 1.55 -10.88 9.92
N TRP A 391 1.08 -9.94 10.78
CA TRP A 391 1.15 -8.51 10.53
C TRP A 391 2.59 -8.00 10.36
N ARG A 392 3.51 -8.48 11.19
CA ARG A 392 4.92 -8.09 11.17
C ARG A 392 5.63 -8.55 9.90
N TYR A 393 5.43 -9.81 9.52
CA TYR A 393 5.97 -10.34 8.26
C TYR A 393 5.35 -9.65 7.03
N PHE A 394 4.05 -9.34 7.08
CA PHE A 394 3.39 -8.55 6.04
C PHE A 394 4.03 -7.18 5.87
N ALA A 395 4.20 -6.43 6.95
CA ALA A 395 4.72 -5.07 6.90
C ALA A 395 6.14 -5.01 6.30
N TRP A 396 7.08 -5.83 6.77
CA TRP A 396 8.43 -5.90 6.23
C TRP A 396 8.47 -6.41 4.78
N SER A 397 7.74 -7.47 4.47
CA SER A 397 7.69 -8.04 3.13
C SER A 397 7.12 -7.04 2.12
N ASN A 398 6.11 -6.29 2.52
CA ASN A 398 5.51 -5.24 1.72
C ASN A 398 6.53 -4.16 1.35
N GLN A 399 7.31 -3.66 2.31
CA GLN A 399 8.34 -2.66 2.07
C GLN A 399 9.52 -3.21 1.25
N THR A 400 9.90 -4.45 1.46
CA THR A 400 10.93 -5.13 0.65
C THR A 400 10.52 -5.23 -0.81
N LEU A 401 9.24 -5.49 -1.08
CA LEU A 401 8.71 -5.49 -2.45
C LEU A 401 8.82 -4.09 -3.09
N ALA A 402 8.58 -3.01 -2.33
CA ALA A 402 8.76 -1.64 -2.81
C ALA A 402 10.22 -1.35 -3.21
N VAL A 403 11.21 -1.88 -2.47
CA VAL A 403 12.63 -1.75 -2.83
C VAL A 403 12.90 -2.32 -4.22
N PHE A 404 12.50 -3.56 -4.48
CA PHE A 404 12.73 -4.19 -5.79
C PHE A 404 11.99 -3.46 -6.91
N THR A 405 10.76 -3.01 -6.66
CA THR A 405 9.98 -2.24 -7.62
C THR A 405 10.65 -0.91 -7.96
N LEU A 406 11.12 -0.15 -6.96
CA LEU A 406 11.80 1.12 -7.17
C LEU A 406 13.11 0.95 -7.95
N TRP A 407 13.90 -0.10 -7.66
CA TRP A 407 15.10 -0.41 -8.44
C TRP A 407 14.77 -0.79 -9.88
N ALA A 408 13.73 -1.58 -10.12
CA ALA A 408 13.27 -1.91 -11.47
C ALA A 408 12.82 -0.64 -12.22
N CYS A 409 12.03 0.23 -11.57
CA CYS A 409 11.63 1.52 -12.11
C CYS A 409 12.84 2.42 -12.44
N THR A 410 13.86 2.41 -11.58
CA THR A 410 15.11 3.18 -11.78
C THR A 410 15.86 2.72 -13.02
N VAL A 411 16.01 1.40 -13.19
CA VAL A 411 16.66 0.80 -14.38
C VAL A 411 15.83 1.10 -15.62
N TYR A 412 14.50 0.97 -15.56
CA TYR A 412 13.59 1.27 -16.67
C TYR A 412 13.75 2.71 -17.17
N LEU A 413 13.73 3.68 -16.26
CA LEU A 413 13.87 5.10 -16.61
C LEU A 413 15.27 5.40 -17.15
N ALA A 414 16.32 4.88 -16.53
CA ALA A 414 17.70 5.09 -16.97
C ALA A 414 17.96 4.51 -18.37
N ARG A 415 17.45 3.30 -18.67
CA ARG A 415 17.58 2.65 -19.97
C ARG A 415 16.94 3.47 -21.10
N ARG A 416 15.90 4.25 -20.77
CA ARG A 416 15.19 5.12 -21.72
C ARG A 416 15.66 6.58 -21.71
N GLY A 417 16.79 6.87 -21.08
CA GLY A 417 17.36 8.23 -21.00
C GLY A 417 16.49 9.22 -20.21
N LYS A 418 15.59 8.71 -19.35
CA LYS A 418 14.70 9.54 -18.52
C LYS A 418 15.34 9.87 -17.17
N MET A 419 14.77 10.85 -16.46
CA MET A 419 15.23 11.25 -15.13
C MET A 419 14.93 10.14 -14.10
N TYR A 420 15.86 9.20 -13.94
CA TYR A 420 15.76 8.07 -13.03
C TYR A 420 15.91 8.45 -11.55
N ILE A 421 16.42 9.66 -11.25
CA ILE A 421 16.63 10.15 -9.87
C ILE A 421 15.34 10.13 -9.05
N ILE A 422 14.18 10.33 -9.68
CA ILE A 422 12.87 10.32 -9.02
C ILE A 422 12.52 8.98 -8.36
N THR A 423 13.07 7.87 -8.87
CA THR A 423 12.92 6.52 -8.28
C THR A 423 14.19 6.05 -7.57
N PHE A 424 15.36 6.53 -7.98
CA PHE A 424 16.65 6.15 -7.41
C PHE A 424 16.80 6.59 -5.95
N ILE A 425 16.44 7.83 -5.61
CA ILE A 425 16.52 8.33 -4.23
C ILE A 425 15.59 7.54 -3.30
N PRO A 426 14.30 7.34 -3.62
CA PRO A 426 13.44 6.46 -2.83
C PRO A 426 13.94 5.02 -2.75
N ALA A 427 14.51 4.46 -3.83
CA ALA A 427 15.08 3.11 -3.82
C ALA A 427 16.24 2.98 -2.83
N MET A 428 17.14 3.95 -2.81
CA MET A 428 18.24 4.01 -1.85
C MET A 428 17.73 4.06 -0.42
N PHE A 429 16.81 5.00 -0.14
CA PHE A 429 16.25 5.20 1.19
C PHE A 429 15.54 3.94 1.68
N MET A 430 14.67 3.34 0.88
CA MET A 430 13.94 2.12 1.26
C MET A 430 14.86 0.90 1.39
N THR A 431 15.97 0.85 0.67
CA THR A 431 17.00 -0.19 0.86
C THR A 431 17.61 -0.09 2.26
N VAL A 432 17.95 1.14 2.72
CA VAL A 432 18.42 1.35 4.09
C VAL A 432 17.37 0.93 5.10
N VAL A 433 16.11 1.39 4.94
CA VAL A 433 15.01 1.07 5.86
C VAL A 433 14.81 -0.43 6.00
N CYS A 434 14.64 -1.15 4.89
CA CYS A 434 14.32 -2.59 4.94
C CYS A 434 15.49 -3.44 5.45
N THR A 435 16.72 -3.07 5.10
CA THR A 435 17.91 -3.76 5.61
C THR A 435 18.09 -3.50 7.10
N ALA A 436 18.01 -2.24 7.53
CA ALA A 436 18.13 -1.86 8.93
C ALA A 436 17.05 -2.52 9.78
N TYR A 437 15.79 -2.57 9.30
CA TYR A 437 14.70 -3.21 10.04
C TYR A 437 14.97 -4.70 10.28
N LEU A 438 15.36 -5.45 9.26
CA LEU A 438 15.67 -6.86 9.40
C LEU A 438 16.77 -7.12 10.44
N LEU A 439 17.73 -6.21 10.55
CA LEU A 439 18.84 -6.35 11.49
C LEU A 439 18.50 -5.90 12.91
N VAL A 440 17.72 -4.81 13.05
CA VAL A 440 17.44 -4.14 14.34
C VAL A 440 16.19 -4.69 15.03
N ALA A 441 15.16 -5.08 14.26
CA ALA A 441 13.92 -5.55 14.83
C ALA A 441 14.17 -6.74 15.78
N PRO A 442 13.44 -6.80 16.92
CA PRO A 442 13.60 -7.89 17.88
C PRO A 442 13.14 -9.22 17.27
N SER A 443 13.69 -10.33 17.80
CA SER A 443 13.21 -11.68 17.42
C SER A 443 11.74 -11.86 17.82
N PRO A 444 10.91 -12.50 16.97
CA PRO A 444 11.25 -13.23 15.76
C PRO A 444 11.22 -12.41 14.47
N GLU A 445 11.00 -11.09 14.51
CA GLU A 445 10.85 -10.21 13.34
C GLU A 445 12.18 -9.95 12.63
N GLY A 446 13.24 -9.82 13.40
CA GLY A 446 14.60 -9.54 12.93
C GLY A 446 15.64 -10.19 13.82
N PHE A 447 16.88 -9.72 13.67
CA PHE A 447 18.02 -10.30 14.35
C PHE A 447 18.33 -9.64 15.72
N GLY A 448 17.64 -8.55 16.09
CA GLY A 448 17.84 -7.84 17.38
C GLY A 448 19.24 -7.25 17.54
N LEU A 449 19.89 -6.88 16.43
CA LEU A 449 21.24 -6.31 16.47
C LEU A 449 21.20 -4.84 16.89
N ASP A 450 22.38 -4.32 17.26
CA ASP A 450 22.54 -2.92 17.60
C ASP A 450 22.07 -1.97 16.49
N HIS A 451 21.41 -0.89 16.90
CA HIS A 451 20.80 0.08 16.00
C HIS A 451 21.81 0.72 15.02
N VAL A 452 23.00 1.12 15.53
CA VAL A 452 24.02 1.77 14.70
C VAL A 452 24.57 0.78 13.67
N LEU A 453 24.80 -0.47 14.09
CA LEU A 453 25.24 -1.55 13.19
C LEU A 453 24.20 -1.81 12.10
N GLY A 454 22.91 -1.90 12.47
CA GLY A 454 21.84 -2.16 11.52
C GLY A 454 21.68 -1.06 10.48
N VAL A 455 21.64 0.20 10.90
CA VAL A 455 21.51 1.36 10.00
C VAL A 455 22.76 1.50 9.12
N SER A 456 23.98 1.35 9.69
CA SER A 456 25.23 1.40 8.93
C SER A 456 25.28 0.32 7.85
N THR A 457 24.88 -0.90 8.18
CA THR A 457 24.77 -2.01 7.19
C THR A 457 23.75 -1.69 6.11
N GLY A 458 22.61 -1.10 6.46
CA GLY A 458 21.63 -0.62 5.50
C GLY A 458 22.21 0.42 4.52
N CYS A 459 23.00 1.38 5.04
CA CYS A 459 23.68 2.37 4.21
C CYS A 459 24.72 1.74 3.28
N VAL A 460 25.49 0.77 3.77
CA VAL A 460 26.45 0.01 2.94
C VAL A 460 25.72 -0.75 1.83
N MET A 461 24.62 -1.43 2.15
CA MET A 461 23.83 -2.17 1.16
C MET A 461 23.26 -1.25 0.08
N ALA A 462 22.70 -0.12 0.48
CA ALA A 462 22.20 0.89 -0.46
C ALA A 462 23.34 1.43 -1.34
N GLY A 463 24.52 1.70 -0.76
CA GLY A 463 25.72 2.10 -1.48
C GLY A 463 26.20 1.06 -2.49
N LEU A 464 26.16 -0.22 -2.13
CA LEU A 464 26.48 -1.34 -3.03
C LEU A 464 25.50 -1.38 -4.22
N PHE A 465 24.19 -1.31 -3.98
CA PHE A 465 23.20 -1.31 -5.06
C PHE A 465 23.34 -0.08 -5.96
N ALA A 466 23.60 1.10 -5.38
CA ALA A 466 23.89 2.31 -6.15
C ALA A 466 25.15 2.16 -7.00
N GLY A 467 26.22 1.60 -6.43
CA GLY A 467 27.48 1.33 -7.15
C GLY A 467 27.27 0.36 -8.32
N MET A 468 26.55 -0.74 -8.09
CA MET A 468 26.17 -1.70 -9.13
C MET A 468 25.34 -1.03 -10.25
N PHE A 469 24.32 -0.25 -9.89
CA PHE A 469 23.52 0.50 -10.84
C PHE A 469 24.35 1.51 -11.64
N MET A 470 25.19 2.31 -11.00
CA MET A 470 26.02 3.29 -11.67
C MET A 470 27.07 2.65 -12.60
N ARG A 471 27.64 1.49 -12.20
CA ARG A 471 28.55 0.72 -13.05
C ARG A 471 27.80 0.18 -14.28
N TRP A 472 26.63 -0.40 -14.09
CA TRP A 472 25.78 -0.88 -15.18
C TRP A 472 25.38 0.28 -16.10
N LYS A 473 24.96 1.42 -15.57
CA LYS A 473 24.57 2.59 -16.36
C LYS A 473 25.72 3.15 -17.20
N ARG A 474 26.94 3.16 -16.68
CA ARG A 474 28.14 3.57 -17.47
C ARG A 474 28.47 2.60 -18.60
N ALA A 475 28.13 1.32 -18.44
CA ALA A 475 28.33 0.31 -19.46
C ALA A 475 27.21 0.31 -20.52
N LEU A 476 26.07 0.97 -20.26
CA LEU A 476 25.05 1.20 -21.26
C LEU A 476 25.67 2.07 -22.38
N ARG A 477 26.04 1.46 -23.49
CA ARG A 477 26.22 2.22 -24.74
C ARG A 477 24.86 2.85 -25.06
N PRO A 478 24.83 4.08 -25.63
CA PRO A 478 23.61 4.58 -26.23
C PRO A 478 23.27 3.65 -27.40
N GLU A 479 22.60 2.55 -27.11
CA GLU A 479 21.87 1.84 -28.16
C GLU A 479 20.88 2.89 -28.68
N ILE A 480 21.03 3.20 -29.96
CA ILE A 480 19.95 3.79 -30.74
C ILE A 480 18.82 2.80 -30.56
N VAL A 481 17.96 3.06 -29.57
CA VAL A 481 16.71 2.28 -29.40
C VAL A 481 15.99 2.49 -30.73
N PRO A 482 15.87 1.46 -31.59
CA PRO A 482 15.09 1.64 -32.80
C PRO A 482 13.72 2.14 -32.32
N PRO A 483 13.12 3.14 -32.97
CA PRO A 483 11.78 3.55 -32.65
C PRO A 483 10.96 2.26 -32.62
N VAL A 484 10.40 1.94 -31.46
CA VAL A 484 9.39 0.89 -31.37
C VAL A 484 8.39 1.27 -32.45
N ALA A 485 8.25 0.42 -33.44
CA ALA A 485 7.41 0.68 -34.61
C ALA A 485 6.08 1.26 -34.11
N ASP A 486 5.77 2.43 -34.65
CA ASP A 486 4.58 3.22 -34.36
C ASP A 486 3.29 2.44 -34.58
#